data_a030bcd88abb3eda1ca514790f653d73
#
_entry.id   a030bcd88abb3eda1ca514790f653d73
#
_cell.length_a   1.000
_cell.length_b   1.000
_cell.length_c   1.000
_cell.angle_alpha   90.00
_cell.angle_beta   90.00
_cell.angle_gamma   90.00
#
_symmetry.space_group_name_H-M   'P 1'
#
loop_
_entity.id
_entity.type
_entity.pdbx_description
1 polymer ?
#
loop_
_entity_poly.entity_id
_entity_poly.type
_entity_poly.pdbx_seq_one_letter_code
_entity_poly.pdbx_strand_id
1 'polypeptide(L)'
;EDLTVCSACLGGEIPRLIMQDNIEEAEQQILWFKRVFGEDYYLELQRHKANVPRSNHEVYAMQQKVNGVLIEMAKKHNIKLVCTNDVHFVNEEDAEAHDRLICVSTGTFLDDEKRMLYTKQEWMKTQEEMNDIFADVPEALSNTLEVLEKVERYSINHDPILPNFPLPDGFTDNNEYLRYLVMQGAEKRWGSNLTEEQKERLDFELETIKNMGFPGYFLIVQDFIAASRKLGVSVGPGRGS
;
A
#
# COMPACT_ATOMS: atom_id res chain seq x y z
N GLU A 1 3.39 -6.71 16.89
CA GLU A 1 4.34 -7.82 17.17
C GLU A 1 4.85 -8.49 15.90
N ASP A 2 4.13 -8.41 14.77
CA ASP A 2 4.44 -9.16 13.54
C ASP A 2 4.97 -8.27 12.39
N LEU A 3 5.54 -7.11 12.72
CA LEU A 3 6.04 -6.16 11.73
C LEU A 3 7.47 -5.74 12.03
N THR A 4 8.34 -5.83 11.03
CA THR A 4 9.64 -5.14 11.00
C THR A 4 9.47 -3.80 10.29
N VAL A 5 10.00 -2.72 10.87
CA VAL A 5 9.80 -1.35 10.40
C VAL A 5 11.14 -0.67 10.15
N CYS A 6 11.24 0.01 9.01
CA CYS A 6 12.41 0.82 8.63
C CYS A 6 12.04 2.30 8.50
N SER A 7 13.03 3.19 8.63
CA SER A 7 12.82 4.65 8.56
C SER A 7 12.52 5.18 7.17
N ALA A 8 12.51 4.33 6.17
CA ALA A 8 12.22 4.61 4.76
C ALA A 8 13.25 5.53 4.04
N CYS A 9 12.96 5.83 2.76
CA CYS A 9 13.77 6.70 1.90
C CYS A 9 13.63 8.20 2.25
N LEU A 10 14.17 9.10 1.42
CA LEU A 10 14.06 10.56 1.60
C LEU A 10 12.60 11.06 1.72
N GLY A 11 11.63 10.30 1.21
CA GLY A 11 10.20 10.58 1.36
C GLY A 11 9.63 10.22 2.74
N GLY A 12 10.37 9.50 3.58
CA GLY A 12 9.96 9.13 4.93
C GLY A 12 9.84 10.34 5.87
N GLU A 13 9.11 10.18 6.97
CA GLU A 13 8.88 11.24 7.95
C GLU A 13 10.20 11.74 8.57
N ILE A 14 11.02 10.82 9.07
CA ILE A 14 12.30 11.14 9.71
C ILE A 14 13.28 11.79 8.73
N PRO A 15 13.57 11.23 7.52
CA PRO A 15 14.40 11.90 6.54
C PRO A 15 13.92 13.29 6.15
N ARG A 16 12.62 13.51 6.02
CA ARG A 16 12.07 14.85 5.73
C ARG A 16 12.35 15.85 6.82
N LEU A 17 12.20 15.48 8.09
CA LEU A 17 12.55 16.34 9.23
C LEU A 17 14.03 16.69 9.23
N ILE A 18 14.91 15.73 8.96
CA ILE A 18 16.36 15.96 8.87
C ILE A 18 16.71 16.91 7.71
N MET A 19 16.08 16.76 6.54
CA MET A 19 16.30 17.66 5.42
C MET A 19 15.84 19.10 5.71
N GLN A 20 14.84 19.29 6.58
CA GLN A 20 14.35 20.57 7.06
C GLN A 20 15.15 21.13 8.24
N ASP A 21 16.27 20.49 8.62
CA ASP A 21 17.09 20.83 9.79
C ASP A 21 16.35 20.72 11.14
N ASN A 22 15.21 20.01 11.18
CA ASN A 22 14.44 19.77 12.40
C ASN A 22 14.89 18.47 13.09
N ILE A 23 16.12 18.50 13.59
CA ILE A 23 16.81 17.32 14.13
C ILE A 23 16.18 16.83 15.44
N GLU A 24 15.73 17.76 16.30
CA GLU A 24 15.12 17.42 17.58
C GLU A 24 13.82 16.63 17.39
N GLU A 25 12.97 17.05 16.45
CA GLU A 25 11.72 16.35 16.16
C GLU A 25 11.99 15.01 15.45
N ALA A 26 12.98 14.96 14.56
CA ALA A 26 13.43 13.70 13.95
C ALA A 26 13.85 12.69 15.04
N GLU A 27 14.62 13.13 16.03
CA GLU A 27 15.04 12.29 17.16
C GLU A 27 13.84 11.81 17.99
N GLN A 28 12.86 12.68 18.26
CA GLN A 28 11.65 12.29 18.99
C GLN A 28 10.84 11.22 18.24
N GLN A 29 10.72 11.34 16.91
CA GLN A 29 10.06 10.34 16.07
C GLN A 29 10.83 9.00 16.06
N ILE A 30 12.14 9.04 15.94
CA ILE A 30 13.00 7.84 16.04
C ILE A 30 12.75 7.12 17.38
N LEU A 31 12.72 7.85 18.47
CA LEU A 31 12.47 7.28 19.80
C LEU A 31 11.05 6.75 19.97
N TRP A 32 10.07 7.37 19.32
CA TRP A 32 8.71 6.86 19.28
C TRP A 32 8.65 5.50 18.56
N PHE A 33 9.22 5.41 17.36
CA PHE A 33 9.28 4.14 16.62
C PHE A 33 10.03 3.05 17.41
N LYS A 34 11.18 3.39 17.99
CA LYS A 34 11.92 2.45 18.85
C LYS A 34 11.09 1.95 20.03
N ARG A 35 10.34 2.81 20.68
CA ARG A 35 9.47 2.44 21.80
C ARG A 35 8.34 1.50 21.37
N VAL A 36 7.78 1.70 20.17
CA VAL A 36 6.66 0.89 19.67
C VAL A 36 7.13 -0.45 19.12
N PHE A 37 8.21 -0.47 18.35
CA PHE A 37 8.66 -1.66 17.62
C PHE A 37 9.90 -2.33 18.25
N GLY A 38 10.56 -1.71 19.21
CA GLY A 38 11.70 -2.30 19.91
C GLY A 38 12.84 -2.67 18.98
N GLU A 39 13.23 -3.96 18.99
CA GLU A 39 14.29 -4.51 18.16
C GLU A 39 13.86 -4.79 16.71
N ASP A 40 12.60 -4.57 16.37
CA ASP A 40 12.06 -4.69 15.01
C ASP A 40 12.04 -3.36 14.26
N TYR A 41 12.65 -2.32 14.84
CA TYR A 41 12.84 -1.02 14.22
C TYR A 41 14.28 -0.82 13.76
N TYR A 42 14.44 -0.40 12.49
CA TYR A 42 15.73 -0.14 11.87
C TYR A 42 15.79 1.25 11.25
N LEU A 43 16.95 1.91 11.33
CA LEU A 43 17.22 3.11 10.55
C LEU A 43 17.81 2.71 9.20
N GLU A 44 17.21 3.18 8.13
CA GLU A 44 17.48 2.77 6.76
C GLU A 44 18.41 3.75 6.06
N LEU A 45 19.46 3.25 5.46
CA LEU A 45 20.44 4.01 4.68
C LEU A 45 20.28 3.70 3.19
N GLN A 46 20.25 4.74 2.37
CA GLN A 46 20.25 4.62 0.91
C GLN A 46 21.34 5.50 0.30
N ARG A 47 21.92 5.07 -0.83
CA ARG A 47 22.99 5.79 -1.53
C ARG A 47 22.85 5.63 -3.04
N HIS A 48 22.31 6.65 -3.70
CA HIS A 48 22.11 6.68 -5.14
C HIS A 48 22.90 7.82 -5.78
N LYS A 49 24.14 7.56 -6.17
CA LYS A 49 24.99 8.55 -6.83
C LYS A 49 24.76 8.51 -8.33
N ALA A 50 23.95 9.46 -8.83
CA ALA A 50 23.71 9.60 -10.25
C ALA A 50 25.03 9.82 -11.03
N ASN A 51 25.22 9.06 -12.09
CA ASN A 51 26.45 9.06 -12.91
C ASN A 51 26.19 9.28 -14.40
N VAL A 52 24.93 9.46 -14.81
CA VAL A 52 24.51 9.63 -16.21
C VAL A 52 23.68 10.91 -16.40
N PRO A 53 23.68 11.50 -17.62
CA PRO A 53 22.80 12.62 -17.94
C PRO A 53 21.31 12.30 -17.76
N ARG A 54 20.49 13.32 -17.58
CA ARG A 54 19.04 13.20 -17.40
C ARG A 54 18.67 12.29 -16.22
N SER A 55 19.39 12.45 -15.11
CA SER A 55 19.13 11.83 -13.82
C SER A 55 19.13 12.86 -12.71
N ASN A 56 18.57 12.52 -11.56
CA ASN A 56 18.55 13.43 -10.42
C ASN A 56 19.89 13.39 -9.67
N HIS A 57 20.71 14.43 -9.84
CA HIS A 57 22.03 14.53 -9.22
C HIS A 57 22.00 15.10 -7.78
N GLU A 58 20.85 15.61 -7.32
CA GLU A 58 20.73 16.21 -5.98
C GLU A 58 20.49 15.18 -4.88
N VAL A 59 19.86 14.04 -5.23
CA VAL A 59 19.45 12.99 -4.30
C VAL A 59 20.62 12.50 -3.44
N TYR A 60 21.78 12.27 -4.03
CA TYR A 60 22.93 11.74 -3.30
C TYR A 60 23.41 12.67 -2.17
N ALA A 61 23.46 13.98 -2.42
CA ALA A 61 23.84 14.95 -1.40
C ALA A 61 22.83 14.98 -0.24
N MET A 62 21.54 14.89 -0.56
CA MET A 62 20.47 14.78 0.44
C MET A 62 20.61 13.49 1.26
N GLN A 63 20.85 12.36 0.60
CA GLN A 63 21.08 11.07 1.27
C GLN A 63 22.31 11.11 2.17
N GLN A 64 23.41 11.73 1.74
CA GLN A 64 24.60 11.89 2.58
C GLN A 64 24.29 12.68 3.87
N LYS A 65 23.53 13.79 3.78
CA LYS A 65 23.11 14.55 4.94
C LYS A 65 22.25 13.71 5.90
N VAL A 66 21.24 13.06 5.35
CA VAL A 66 20.31 12.21 6.12
C VAL A 66 21.06 11.04 6.77
N ASN A 67 21.84 10.30 5.99
CA ASN A 67 22.59 9.14 6.48
C ASN A 67 23.56 9.51 7.62
N GLY A 68 24.22 10.67 7.54
CA GLY A 68 25.10 11.16 8.60
C GLY A 68 24.36 11.26 9.93
N VAL A 69 23.18 11.90 9.92
CA VAL A 69 22.34 12.04 11.12
C VAL A 69 21.82 10.68 11.60
N LEU A 70 21.34 9.82 10.69
CA LEU A 70 20.81 8.50 11.05
C LEU A 70 21.89 7.61 11.69
N ILE A 71 23.13 7.63 11.19
CA ILE A 71 24.25 6.88 11.77
C ILE A 71 24.57 7.37 13.19
N GLU A 72 24.54 8.68 13.43
CA GLU A 72 24.74 9.23 14.78
C GLU A 72 23.60 8.84 15.72
N MET A 73 22.34 8.93 15.26
CA MET A 73 21.18 8.53 16.05
C MET A 73 21.15 7.03 16.34
N ALA A 74 21.57 6.20 15.38
CA ALA A 74 21.72 4.76 15.55
C ALA A 74 22.66 4.44 16.72
N LYS A 75 23.85 5.08 16.74
CA LYS A 75 24.83 4.90 17.83
C LYS A 75 24.32 5.44 19.16
N LYS A 76 23.73 6.66 19.15
CA LYS A 76 23.22 7.33 20.36
C LYS A 76 22.13 6.53 21.06
N HIS A 77 21.26 5.90 20.29
CA HIS A 77 20.06 5.24 20.81
C HIS A 77 20.09 3.72 20.71
N ASN A 78 21.21 3.14 20.32
CA ASN A 78 21.36 1.70 20.11
C ASN A 78 20.26 1.14 19.21
N ILE A 79 20.13 1.70 18.01
CA ILE A 79 19.20 1.25 16.98
C ILE A 79 20.03 0.67 15.83
N LYS A 80 19.59 -0.46 15.29
CA LYS A 80 20.29 -1.11 14.19
C LYS A 80 20.09 -0.35 12.88
N LEU A 81 21.11 -0.35 12.04
CA LEU A 81 21.07 0.18 10.69
C LEU A 81 20.80 -0.95 9.70
N VAL A 82 20.08 -0.65 8.63
CA VAL A 82 20.00 -1.48 7.43
C VAL A 82 20.28 -0.62 6.19
N CYS A 83 20.80 -1.23 5.13
CA CYS A 83 20.98 -0.56 3.85
C CYS A 83 20.06 -1.17 2.79
N THR A 84 19.47 -0.32 1.98
CA THR A 84 18.60 -0.72 0.85
C THR A 84 18.97 0.05 -0.40
N ASN A 85 18.51 -0.43 -1.55
CA ASN A 85 18.72 0.25 -2.83
C ASN A 85 17.44 0.75 -3.48
N ASP A 86 16.31 0.74 -2.78
CA ASP A 86 15.02 1.25 -3.29
C ASP A 86 14.75 0.80 -4.74
N VAL A 87 14.82 -0.51 -4.98
CA VAL A 87 14.83 -1.12 -6.31
C VAL A 87 13.53 -0.86 -7.06
N HIS A 88 13.62 -0.24 -8.22
CA HIS A 88 12.48 0.04 -9.10
C HIS A 88 12.54 -0.74 -10.42
N PHE A 89 13.69 -1.25 -10.80
CA PHE A 89 13.89 -2.06 -12.01
C PHE A 89 15.04 -3.08 -11.78
N VAL A 90 15.14 -4.07 -12.65
CA VAL A 90 16.02 -5.24 -12.41
C VAL A 90 17.45 -4.96 -12.82
N ASN A 91 17.68 -4.53 -14.05
CA ASN A 91 19.03 -4.34 -14.59
C ASN A 91 19.33 -2.85 -14.78
N GLU A 92 20.62 -2.48 -14.79
CA GLU A 92 21.06 -1.09 -14.98
C GLU A 92 20.52 -0.50 -16.30
N GLU A 93 20.51 -1.28 -17.38
CA GLU A 93 20.00 -0.87 -18.70
C GLU A 93 18.49 -0.60 -18.72
N ASP A 94 17.71 -1.10 -17.77
CA ASP A 94 16.27 -0.86 -17.67
C ASP A 94 15.94 0.58 -17.20
N ALA A 95 16.92 1.33 -16.74
CA ALA A 95 16.76 2.71 -16.26
C ALA A 95 16.09 3.63 -17.29
N GLU A 96 16.40 3.46 -18.59
CA GLU A 96 15.80 4.26 -19.66
C GLU A 96 14.34 3.87 -19.92
N ALA A 97 14.00 2.60 -19.81
CA ALA A 97 12.62 2.13 -19.91
C ALA A 97 11.78 2.65 -18.73
N HIS A 98 12.33 2.58 -17.51
CA HIS A 98 11.71 3.10 -16.31
C HIS A 98 11.43 4.60 -16.41
N ASP A 99 12.40 5.40 -16.90
CA ASP A 99 12.23 6.84 -17.10
C ASP A 99 11.07 7.17 -18.06
N ARG A 100 10.87 6.38 -19.12
CA ARG A 100 9.73 6.51 -20.04
C ARG A 100 8.41 6.12 -19.39
N LEU A 101 8.40 5.06 -18.58
CA LEU A 101 7.20 4.65 -17.83
C LEU A 101 6.75 5.72 -16.83
N ILE A 102 7.68 6.41 -16.18
CA ILE A 102 7.36 7.55 -15.33
C ILE A 102 6.66 8.65 -16.13
N CYS A 103 7.15 8.99 -17.33
CA CYS A 103 6.50 9.97 -18.19
C CYS A 103 5.05 9.57 -18.52
N VAL A 104 4.82 8.30 -18.86
CA VAL A 104 3.47 7.78 -19.12
C VAL A 104 2.58 7.89 -17.87
N SER A 105 3.11 7.49 -16.72
CA SER A 105 2.37 7.51 -15.45
C SER A 105 2.03 8.92 -14.97
N THR A 106 2.92 9.89 -15.19
CA THR A 106 2.75 11.28 -14.74
C THR A 106 2.14 12.21 -15.79
N GLY A 107 1.93 11.73 -17.02
CA GLY A 107 1.43 12.54 -18.13
C GLY A 107 2.41 13.61 -18.60
N THR A 108 3.72 13.37 -18.47
CA THR A 108 4.80 14.28 -18.86
C THR A 108 5.55 13.76 -20.08
N PHE A 109 6.37 14.61 -20.71
CA PHE A 109 7.23 14.25 -21.83
C PHE A 109 8.71 14.20 -21.41
N LEU A 110 9.53 13.45 -22.15
CA LEU A 110 10.96 13.30 -21.86
C LEU A 110 11.73 14.64 -21.86
N ASP A 111 11.26 15.61 -22.61
CA ASP A 111 11.90 16.94 -22.75
C ASP A 111 11.36 17.97 -21.74
N ASP A 112 10.40 17.60 -20.88
CA ASP A 112 9.90 18.49 -19.83
C ASP A 112 10.97 18.71 -18.77
N GLU A 113 11.34 19.97 -18.52
CA GLU A 113 12.40 20.32 -17.58
C GLU A 113 12.06 20.01 -16.11
N LYS A 114 10.77 20.04 -15.76
CA LYS A 114 10.28 19.88 -14.37
C LYS A 114 9.67 18.52 -14.08
N ARG A 115 9.92 17.52 -14.91
CA ARG A 115 9.41 16.18 -14.68
C ARG A 115 10.14 15.46 -13.54
N MET A 116 9.51 14.44 -13.00
CA MET A 116 10.15 13.57 -12.02
C MET A 116 11.33 12.83 -12.65
N LEU A 117 12.49 12.89 -11.99
CA LEU A 117 13.71 12.20 -12.38
C LEU A 117 14.21 11.33 -11.20
N TYR A 118 14.50 10.09 -11.49
CA TYR A 118 15.26 9.21 -10.59
C TYR A 118 16.77 9.36 -10.81
N THR A 119 17.57 8.76 -9.94
CA THR A 119 19.04 8.79 -10.09
C THR A 119 19.54 7.83 -11.15
N LYS A 120 18.71 6.88 -11.59
CA LYS A 120 19.04 5.73 -12.43
C LYS A 120 20.00 4.73 -11.74
N GLN A 121 20.03 4.75 -10.41
CA GLN A 121 20.78 3.82 -9.58
C GLN A 121 19.89 2.83 -8.83
N GLU A 122 18.57 2.88 -9.06
CA GLU A 122 17.55 2.11 -8.36
C GLU A 122 17.33 0.72 -8.98
N TRP A 123 18.40 0.09 -9.48
CA TRP A 123 18.39 -1.28 -10.02
C TRP A 123 18.83 -2.30 -8.97
N MET A 124 18.54 -3.59 -9.24
CA MET A 124 18.85 -4.68 -8.31
C MET A 124 20.35 -4.99 -8.32
N LYS A 125 21.07 -4.37 -7.42
CA LYS A 125 22.53 -4.53 -7.26
C LYS A 125 22.89 -5.89 -6.67
N THR A 126 24.03 -6.38 -7.09
CA THR A 126 24.66 -7.57 -6.49
C THR A 126 25.14 -7.28 -5.06
N GLN A 127 25.39 -8.35 -4.31
CA GLN A 127 25.96 -8.22 -2.97
C GLN A 127 27.31 -7.51 -2.98
N GLU A 128 28.15 -7.76 -3.98
CA GLU A 128 29.47 -7.13 -4.13
C GLU A 128 29.32 -5.61 -4.31
N GLU A 129 28.44 -5.17 -5.20
CA GLU A 129 28.17 -3.75 -5.43
C GLU A 129 27.59 -3.05 -4.20
N MET A 130 26.69 -3.71 -3.47
CA MET A 130 26.18 -3.17 -2.21
C MET A 130 27.27 -3.08 -1.15
N ASN A 131 28.16 -4.07 -1.07
CA ASN A 131 29.33 -4.05 -0.16
C ASN A 131 30.26 -2.87 -0.47
N ASP A 132 30.49 -2.57 -1.75
CA ASP A 132 31.33 -1.43 -2.15
C ASP A 132 30.67 -0.09 -1.77
N ILE A 133 29.36 0.03 -1.99
CA ILE A 133 28.59 1.26 -1.70
C ILE A 133 28.56 1.57 -0.19
N PHE A 134 28.47 0.55 0.64
CA PHE A 134 28.31 0.66 2.10
C PHE A 134 29.51 0.13 2.88
N ALA A 135 30.71 0.10 2.27
CA ALA A 135 31.94 -0.42 2.87
C ALA A 135 32.32 0.24 4.22
N ASP A 136 31.90 1.48 4.43
CA ASP A 136 32.11 2.25 5.66
C ASP A 136 31.10 1.95 6.78
N VAL A 137 30.02 1.20 6.48
CA VAL A 137 28.96 0.83 7.44
C VAL A 137 28.59 -0.66 7.27
N PRO A 138 29.54 -1.58 7.44
CA PRO A 138 29.32 -3.00 7.15
C PRO A 138 28.24 -3.65 8.00
N GLU A 139 27.95 -3.13 9.18
CA GLU A 139 26.85 -3.59 10.02
C GLU A 139 25.48 -3.36 9.38
N ALA A 140 25.30 -2.31 8.58
CA ALA A 140 24.04 -2.07 7.87
C ALA A 140 23.78 -3.12 6.78
N LEU A 141 24.84 -3.71 6.22
CA LEU A 141 24.74 -4.83 5.28
C LEU A 141 24.40 -6.13 6.02
N SER A 142 25.14 -6.46 7.09
CA SER A 142 24.90 -7.71 7.83
C SER A 142 23.53 -7.76 8.49
N ASN A 143 23.00 -6.62 8.95
CA ASN A 143 21.67 -6.55 9.54
C ASN A 143 20.53 -6.84 8.55
N THR A 144 20.78 -6.77 7.24
CA THR A 144 19.78 -7.21 6.25
C THR A 144 19.51 -8.71 6.36
N LEU A 145 20.50 -9.52 6.73
CA LEU A 145 20.31 -10.94 7.01
C LEU A 145 19.50 -11.16 8.29
N GLU A 146 19.71 -10.34 9.31
CA GLU A 146 18.89 -10.41 10.54
C GLU A 146 17.41 -10.15 10.23
N VAL A 147 17.12 -9.16 9.38
CA VAL A 147 15.73 -8.91 8.93
C VAL A 147 15.17 -10.14 8.20
N LEU A 148 15.96 -10.77 7.32
CA LEU A 148 15.54 -11.98 6.61
C LEU A 148 15.25 -13.15 7.58
N GLU A 149 16.09 -13.32 8.62
CA GLU A 149 15.95 -14.39 9.62
C GLU A 149 14.69 -14.24 10.49
N LYS A 150 14.16 -13.01 10.62
CA LYS A 150 12.89 -12.74 11.30
C LYS A 150 11.67 -13.15 10.49
N VAL A 151 11.80 -13.35 9.16
CA VAL A 151 10.68 -13.68 8.29
C VAL A 151 10.34 -15.15 8.37
N GLU A 152 9.18 -15.48 8.90
CA GLU A 152 8.64 -16.84 8.91
C GLU A 152 7.84 -17.12 7.62
N ARG A 153 7.78 -18.41 7.25
CA ARG A 153 6.92 -18.82 6.13
C ARG A 153 5.48 -18.85 6.58
N TYR A 154 4.66 -18.01 6.02
CA TYR A 154 3.23 -17.98 6.24
C TYR A 154 2.47 -17.71 4.93
N SER A 155 1.16 -17.90 4.97
CA SER A 155 0.27 -17.56 3.86
C SER A 155 -0.63 -16.40 4.26
N ILE A 156 -0.68 -15.38 3.42
CA ILE A 156 -1.68 -14.30 3.54
C ILE A 156 -3.00 -14.67 2.87
N ASN A 157 -3.05 -15.81 2.18
CA ASN A 157 -4.27 -16.32 1.57
C ASN A 157 -5.16 -16.93 2.66
N HIS A 158 -6.35 -16.44 2.76
CA HIS A 158 -7.41 -16.96 3.62
C HIS A 158 -8.75 -16.89 2.87
N ASP A 159 -9.73 -17.56 3.39
CA ASP A 159 -11.10 -17.45 2.86
C ASP A 159 -11.59 -16.00 2.94
N PRO A 160 -12.42 -15.55 1.98
CA PRO A 160 -12.99 -14.22 2.01
C PRO A 160 -13.71 -13.93 3.33
N ILE A 161 -13.31 -12.84 4.00
CA ILE A 161 -13.97 -12.36 5.21
C ILE A 161 -15.05 -11.38 4.80
N LEU A 162 -16.30 -11.81 4.84
CA LEU A 162 -17.45 -10.96 4.60
C LEU A 162 -18.03 -10.48 5.94
N PRO A 163 -18.35 -9.18 6.08
CA PRO A 163 -19.00 -8.70 7.28
C PRO A 163 -20.42 -9.29 7.39
N ASN A 164 -20.85 -9.57 8.62
CA ASN A 164 -22.20 -9.99 8.88
C ASN A 164 -23.18 -8.83 8.76
N PHE A 165 -24.24 -9.02 7.99
CA PHE A 165 -25.34 -8.06 7.94
C PHE A 165 -26.26 -8.29 9.15
N PRO A 166 -26.59 -7.24 9.94
CA PRO A 166 -27.53 -7.37 11.04
C PRO A 166 -28.95 -7.56 10.50
N LEU A 167 -29.52 -8.75 10.73
CA LEU A 167 -30.88 -9.06 10.28
C LEU A 167 -31.92 -8.42 11.20
N PRO A 168 -33.02 -7.89 10.66
CA PRO A 168 -34.13 -7.43 11.46
C PRO A 168 -34.88 -8.59 12.12
N ASP A 169 -35.68 -8.26 13.15
CA ASP A 169 -36.53 -9.23 13.83
C ASP A 169 -37.41 -10.01 12.85
N GLY A 170 -37.48 -11.31 13.04
CA GLY A 170 -38.25 -12.23 12.19
C GLY A 170 -37.46 -12.89 11.06
N PHE A 171 -36.19 -12.55 10.87
CA PHE A 171 -35.33 -13.21 9.90
C PHE A 171 -34.09 -13.79 10.60
N THR A 172 -33.72 -15.00 10.20
CA THR A 172 -32.55 -15.73 10.73
C THR A 172 -31.50 -16.04 9.65
N ASP A 173 -31.86 -15.81 8.37
CA ASP A 173 -31.00 -16.09 7.23
C ASP A 173 -30.96 -14.92 6.24
N ASN A 174 -29.76 -14.56 5.79
CA ASN A 174 -29.52 -13.51 4.80
C ASN A 174 -30.24 -13.77 3.46
N ASN A 175 -30.37 -15.03 3.03
CA ASN A 175 -31.03 -15.37 1.78
C ASN A 175 -32.53 -15.07 1.85
N GLU A 176 -33.16 -15.42 2.97
CA GLU A 176 -34.59 -15.17 3.19
C GLU A 176 -34.87 -13.66 3.22
N TYR A 177 -34.04 -12.90 3.93
CA TYR A 177 -34.20 -11.46 4.00
C TYR A 177 -33.92 -10.77 2.66
N LEU A 178 -32.89 -11.20 1.92
CA LEU A 178 -32.62 -10.69 0.58
C LEU A 178 -33.79 -10.96 -0.36
N ARG A 179 -34.31 -12.20 -0.35
CA ARG A 179 -35.51 -12.57 -1.15
C ARG A 179 -36.72 -11.68 -0.83
N TYR A 180 -36.97 -11.46 0.44
CA TYR A 180 -38.04 -10.58 0.90
C TYR A 180 -37.89 -9.17 0.33
N LEU A 181 -36.73 -8.56 0.45
CA LEU A 181 -36.46 -7.21 -0.09
C LEU A 181 -36.55 -7.15 -1.62
N VAL A 182 -36.08 -8.17 -2.30
CA VAL A 182 -36.17 -8.29 -3.77
C VAL A 182 -37.63 -8.37 -4.22
N MET A 183 -38.46 -9.16 -3.55
CA MET A 183 -39.87 -9.29 -3.89
C MET A 183 -40.63 -7.96 -3.65
N GLN A 184 -40.35 -7.28 -2.54
CA GLN A 184 -40.93 -5.92 -2.31
C GLN A 184 -40.47 -4.93 -3.39
N GLY A 185 -39.20 -4.98 -3.79
CA GLY A 185 -38.66 -4.15 -4.86
C GLY A 185 -39.30 -4.44 -6.22
N ALA A 186 -39.55 -5.70 -6.51
CA ALA A 186 -40.24 -6.15 -7.73
C ALA A 186 -41.67 -5.67 -7.78
N GLU A 187 -42.43 -5.84 -6.69
CA GLU A 187 -43.79 -5.34 -6.58
C GLU A 187 -43.89 -3.82 -6.77
N LYS A 188 -42.96 -3.08 -6.16
CA LYS A 188 -42.88 -1.62 -6.30
C LYS A 188 -42.60 -1.18 -7.74
N ARG A 189 -41.83 -1.95 -8.52
CA ARG A 189 -41.42 -1.59 -9.90
C ARG A 189 -42.42 -2.06 -10.96
N TRP A 190 -42.97 -3.24 -10.78
CA TRP A 190 -43.77 -3.93 -11.81
C TRP A 190 -45.22 -4.22 -11.39
N GLY A 191 -45.58 -3.90 -10.13
CA GLY A 191 -46.88 -4.21 -9.56
C GLY A 191 -46.93 -5.63 -8.99
N SER A 192 -48.08 -5.97 -8.39
CA SER A 192 -48.30 -7.26 -7.72
C SER A 192 -48.42 -8.47 -8.66
N ASN A 193 -48.69 -8.24 -9.95
CA ASN A 193 -48.84 -9.30 -10.94
C ASN A 193 -47.58 -9.47 -11.79
N LEU A 194 -46.58 -10.13 -11.23
CA LEU A 194 -45.35 -10.46 -11.94
C LEU A 194 -45.62 -11.54 -13.01
N THR A 195 -45.03 -11.36 -14.21
CA THR A 195 -45.07 -12.38 -15.28
C THR A 195 -44.22 -13.61 -14.87
N GLU A 196 -44.45 -14.75 -15.50
CA GLU A 196 -43.64 -15.96 -15.24
C GLU A 196 -42.17 -15.71 -15.59
N GLU A 197 -41.87 -15.03 -16.68
CA GLU A 197 -40.48 -14.65 -17.04
C GLU A 197 -39.80 -13.82 -15.96
N GLN A 198 -40.50 -12.85 -15.35
CA GLN A 198 -39.97 -12.05 -14.25
C GLN A 198 -39.68 -12.89 -13.00
N LYS A 199 -40.57 -13.81 -12.65
CA LYS A 199 -40.40 -14.70 -11.50
C LYS A 199 -39.22 -15.65 -11.70
N GLU A 200 -39.15 -16.30 -12.85
CA GLU A 200 -38.03 -17.19 -13.21
C GLU A 200 -36.70 -16.45 -13.15
N ARG A 201 -36.66 -15.21 -13.67
CA ARG A 201 -35.43 -14.39 -13.62
C ARG A 201 -35.04 -14.03 -12.19
N LEU A 202 -35.97 -13.59 -11.34
CA LEU A 202 -35.73 -13.30 -9.94
C LEU A 202 -35.23 -14.53 -9.17
N ASP A 203 -35.85 -15.68 -9.38
CA ASP A 203 -35.44 -16.92 -8.73
C ASP A 203 -34.04 -17.37 -9.18
N PHE A 204 -33.72 -17.25 -10.47
CA PHE A 204 -32.41 -17.53 -11.01
C PHE A 204 -31.32 -16.65 -10.39
N GLU A 205 -31.54 -15.34 -10.32
CA GLU A 205 -30.58 -14.39 -9.76
C GLU A 205 -30.36 -14.63 -8.26
N LEU A 206 -31.43 -14.83 -7.50
CA LEU A 206 -31.35 -15.11 -6.05
C LEU A 206 -30.63 -16.43 -5.76
N GLU A 207 -30.91 -17.48 -6.52
CA GLU A 207 -30.21 -18.75 -6.35
C GLU A 207 -28.73 -18.64 -6.72
N THR A 208 -28.40 -17.86 -7.75
CA THR A 208 -26.99 -17.59 -8.11
C THR A 208 -26.27 -16.88 -6.98
N ILE A 209 -26.84 -15.80 -6.42
CA ILE A 209 -26.26 -15.05 -5.30
C ILE A 209 -26.07 -15.95 -4.08
N LYS A 210 -27.08 -16.80 -3.78
CA LYS A 210 -27.03 -17.75 -2.67
C LYS A 210 -25.90 -18.77 -2.84
N ASN A 211 -25.82 -19.40 -4.02
CA ASN A 211 -24.82 -20.44 -4.32
C ASN A 211 -23.39 -19.88 -4.32
N MET A 212 -23.21 -18.60 -4.64
CA MET A 212 -21.93 -17.91 -4.55
C MET A 212 -21.59 -17.43 -3.14
N GLY A 213 -22.51 -17.50 -2.16
CA GLY A 213 -22.29 -17.10 -0.78
C GLY A 213 -22.31 -15.59 -0.52
N PHE A 214 -22.91 -14.77 -1.42
CA PHE A 214 -22.90 -13.32 -1.33
C PHE A 214 -24.20 -12.61 -0.91
N PRO A 215 -25.21 -13.26 -0.30
CA PRO A 215 -26.44 -12.53 0.06
C PRO A 215 -26.19 -11.40 1.05
N GLY A 216 -25.27 -11.58 2.03
CA GLY A 216 -24.89 -10.53 2.97
C GLY A 216 -24.25 -9.31 2.29
N TYR A 217 -23.42 -9.54 1.27
CA TYR A 217 -22.82 -8.45 0.49
C TYR A 217 -23.90 -7.61 -0.21
N PHE A 218 -24.87 -8.24 -0.86
CA PHE A 218 -26.00 -7.54 -1.50
C PHE A 218 -26.83 -6.74 -0.51
N LEU A 219 -27.09 -7.29 0.68
CA LEU A 219 -27.80 -6.60 1.75
C LEU A 219 -27.07 -5.37 2.23
N ILE A 220 -25.74 -5.45 2.45
CA ILE A 220 -24.90 -4.33 2.86
C ILE A 220 -24.91 -3.23 1.79
N VAL A 221 -24.70 -3.59 0.53
CA VAL A 221 -24.69 -2.62 -0.59
C VAL A 221 -26.05 -1.92 -0.71
N GLN A 222 -27.14 -2.67 -0.63
CA GLN A 222 -28.50 -2.11 -0.66
C GLN A 222 -28.73 -1.13 0.50
N ASP A 223 -28.26 -1.48 1.71
CA ASP A 223 -28.48 -0.68 2.90
C ASP A 223 -27.76 0.68 2.82
N PHE A 224 -26.49 0.72 2.47
CA PHE A 224 -25.81 2.02 2.37
C PHE A 224 -26.28 2.86 1.17
N ILE A 225 -26.76 2.25 0.08
CA ILE A 225 -27.43 2.97 -1.01
C ILE A 225 -28.75 3.58 -0.51
N ALA A 226 -29.53 2.82 0.26
CA ALA A 226 -30.78 3.31 0.85
C ALA A 226 -30.51 4.43 1.86
N ALA A 227 -29.49 4.29 2.70
CA ALA A 227 -29.06 5.33 3.65
C ALA A 227 -28.62 6.61 2.92
N SER A 228 -27.81 6.50 1.88
CA SER A 228 -27.37 7.65 1.07
C SER A 228 -28.58 8.42 0.50
N ARG A 229 -29.55 7.71 -0.06
CA ARG A 229 -30.76 8.33 -0.60
C ARG A 229 -31.61 9.02 0.48
N LYS A 230 -31.71 8.44 1.69
CA LYS A 230 -32.39 9.07 2.83
C LYS A 230 -31.71 10.37 3.27
N LEU A 231 -30.38 10.46 3.11
CA LEU A 231 -29.61 11.66 3.38
C LEU A 231 -29.64 12.69 2.25
N GLY A 232 -30.36 12.44 1.17
CA GLY A 232 -30.45 13.32 0.00
C GLY A 232 -29.21 13.27 -0.91
N VAL A 233 -28.33 12.27 -0.71
CA VAL A 233 -27.16 12.06 -1.55
C VAL A 233 -27.52 11.27 -2.80
N SER A 234 -27.15 11.78 -3.96
CA SER A 234 -27.36 11.09 -5.24
C SER A 234 -26.45 9.85 -5.33
N VAL A 235 -27.07 8.74 -5.76
CA VAL A 235 -26.35 7.48 -6.01
C VAL A 235 -26.40 7.20 -7.50
N GLY A 236 -25.23 7.18 -8.15
CA GLY A 236 -25.07 6.83 -9.56
C GLY A 236 -25.19 5.33 -9.82
N PRO A 237 -25.25 4.92 -11.11
CA PRO A 237 -25.08 3.52 -11.48
C PRO A 237 -23.68 3.04 -11.07
N GLY A 238 -23.52 1.78 -10.79
CA GLY A 238 -22.23 1.22 -10.40
C GLY A 238 -21.15 1.42 -11.48
N ARG A 239 -19.90 1.20 -11.08
CA ARG A 239 -18.76 1.17 -11.99
C ARG A 239 -18.60 -0.23 -12.56
N GLY A 240 -18.55 -0.34 -13.89
CA GLY A 240 -18.05 -1.53 -14.56
C GLY A 240 -16.52 -1.60 -14.53
N SER A 241 -15.96 -2.76 -14.52
CA SER A 241 -14.51 -3.01 -14.59
C SER A 241 -14.17 -3.82 -15.83
#